data_1e43860250cc4ae12dc253c1852152ff
#
_entry.id   1e43860250cc4ae12dc253c1852152ff
#
_cell.length_a   1.000
_cell.length_b   1.000
_cell.length_c   1.000
_cell.angle_alpha   90.00
_cell.angle_beta   90.00
_cell.angle_gamma   90.00
#
_symmetry.space_group_name_H-M   'P 1'
#
loop_
_entity.id
_entity.type
_entity.pdbx_description
1 polymer ?
#
loop_
_entity_poly.entity_id
_entity_poly.type
_entity_poly.pdbx_seq_one_letter_code
_entity_poly.pdbx_strand_id
1 'polypeptide(L)'
;MNARLHASQHVRHLVQLETRAANRNKNCLWIRALSGEVSPLLVRYRVTGFLLERSKQMIHQYKSNGHNIVLDVNSGSVHVVDDLVYDILAMYENTEKSVIIEKMMEKYQGSEYADKLEEPISKEYIEEAFSEIEQLKEEKTLFTEDVYRDYVFDFKNRKTVVKALCLHIAHDCNLGCKYCFAEEGEYKGRRALMSYEVGKKALDFLIANSGTRRNLEVDFFGGEPTLNFDVVKKLVAYGREQEKLHDKNFRFTLTTNGVLLDDEIMEFANKEMANVVLSLDGRKEVNDKMRPTRNGKGSYDIIVPKFQKLADSRNQTNYYVRGTFTHYNTDFSEDVKHMADLGFEQISVEPVVAPPSEGYALTVEDVPIICEEYDKLAKEMIERKAKGKCFNFFHFMIDLTGGPCVAKRLSGCGSGTEYLAVTPWGDFYPCHQFVGNEAFLLGNVDTGITNTEVQNQFKLCNVYAKEKCKDCFARFYCSGGCAANAFNFTGDINGAYDIGCELQKKRIECAIMLKVEEAVAADA
;
A
#
# COMPACT_ATOMS: atom_id res chain seq x y z
N MET A 1 13.09 -0.02 -19.07
CA MET A 1 14.35 -0.80 -18.92
C MET A 1 13.89 -2.20 -18.57
N ASN A 2 14.07 -3.14 -19.46
CA ASN A 2 13.53 -4.50 -19.35
C ASN A 2 14.27 -5.28 -18.26
N ALA A 3 13.52 -5.90 -17.36
CA ALA A 3 14.06 -6.92 -16.49
C ALA A 3 14.53 -8.08 -17.37
N ARG A 4 15.79 -8.48 -17.28
CA ARG A 4 16.30 -9.68 -17.92
C ARG A 4 16.34 -10.79 -16.89
N LEU A 5 15.76 -11.94 -17.21
CA LEU A 5 15.97 -13.17 -16.48
C LEU A 5 17.37 -13.69 -16.83
N HIS A 6 18.24 -13.85 -15.84
CA HIS A 6 19.43 -14.68 -15.99
C HIS A 6 19.01 -16.12 -15.72
N ALA A 7 19.06 -16.96 -16.71
CA ALA A 7 18.75 -18.37 -16.59
C ALA A 7 20.00 -19.12 -16.13
N SER A 8 19.96 -19.69 -14.93
CA SER A 8 20.72 -20.87 -14.54
C SER A 8 19.85 -22.12 -14.80
N GLN A 9 20.41 -23.32 -14.63
CA GLN A 9 19.63 -24.55 -14.85
C GLN A 9 18.45 -24.69 -13.89
N HIS A 10 18.58 -24.18 -12.64
CA HIS A 10 17.62 -24.40 -11.53
C HIS A 10 16.90 -23.13 -11.06
N VAL A 11 17.46 -21.96 -11.34
CA VAL A 11 16.91 -20.68 -10.85
C VAL A 11 16.78 -19.68 -11.96
N ARG A 12 15.56 -19.26 -12.27
CA ARG A 12 15.32 -18.08 -13.11
C ARG A 12 15.20 -16.86 -12.20
N HIS A 13 16.17 -15.98 -12.31
CA HIS A 13 16.12 -14.70 -11.60
C HIS A 13 15.15 -13.76 -12.29
N LEU A 14 14.14 -13.31 -11.57
CA LEU A 14 13.62 -11.96 -11.78
C LEU A 14 14.72 -11.01 -11.30
N VAL A 15 15.59 -10.61 -12.24
CA VAL A 15 16.75 -9.80 -11.94
C VAL A 15 16.34 -8.64 -11.06
N GLN A 16 16.97 -8.60 -9.91
CA GLN A 16 17.25 -7.37 -9.23
C GLN A 16 17.62 -6.33 -10.28
N LEU A 17 16.72 -5.43 -10.59
CA LEU A 17 17.15 -4.15 -11.13
C LEU A 17 17.98 -3.53 -10.02
N GLU A 18 19.29 -3.66 -10.21
CA GLU A 18 20.35 -3.22 -9.31
C GLU A 18 19.92 -2.09 -8.37
N THR A 19 20.36 -2.15 -7.16
CA THR A 19 20.44 -1.06 -6.16
C THR A 19 21.05 0.26 -6.67
N ARG A 20 20.97 0.55 -7.96
CA ARG A 20 21.12 1.89 -8.56
C ARG A 20 20.06 2.88 -8.09
N ALA A 21 19.08 2.44 -7.31
CA ALA A 21 18.16 3.32 -6.58
C ALA A 21 18.88 4.22 -5.56
N ALA A 22 20.03 3.84 -5.08
CA ALA A 22 20.87 4.72 -4.27
C ALA A 22 21.25 6.03 -5.00
N ASN A 23 21.33 6.01 -6.32
CA ASN A 23 21.79 7.17 -7.10
C ASN A 23 20.68 8.00 -7.77
N ARG A 24 19.41 7.56 -7.81
CA ARG A 24 18.33 8.32 -8.45
C ARG A 24 17.40 9.07 -7.50
N ASN A 25 17.36 8.71 -6.22
CA ASN A 25 16.53 9.42 -5.25
C ASN A 25 17.32 10.50 -4.50
N LYS A 26 17.87 11.46 -5.24
CA LYS A 26 18.62 12.62 -4.71
C LYS A 26 17.78 13.51 -3.76
N ASN A 27 16.51 13.23 -3.59
CA ASN A 27 15.59 13.96 -2.71
C ASN A 27 15.36 13.29 -1.35
N CYS A 28 15.92 12.09 -1.10
CA CYS A 28 15.95 11.53 0.24
C CYS A 28 17.26 11.97 0.89
N LEU A 29 17.25 13.01 1.69
CA LEU A 29 18.42 13.62 2.36
C LEU A 29 19.32 12.63 3.14
N TRP A 30 18.85 11.41 3.36
CA TRP A 30 19.56 10.36 4.10
C TRP A 30 20.59 9.58 3.27
N ILE A 31 20.48 9.58 1.93
CA ILE A 31 21.42 8.82 1.06
C ILE A 31 22.75 9.58 0.86
N ARG A 32 22.77 10.89 1.07
CA ARG A 32 24.02 11.68 0.94
C ARG A 32 25.06 11.45 2.04
N ALA A 33 24.65 10.88 3.19
CA ALA A 33 25.58 10.61 4.30
C ALA A 33 26.37 9.31 4.14
N LEU A 34 25.95 8.41 3.23
CA LEU A 34 26.58 7.09 3.05
C LEU A 34 27.45 6.96 1.78
N SER A 35 27.52 7.98 0.92
CA SER A 35 28.35 7.98 -0.29
C SER A 35 29.66 8.76 -0.15
N GLY A 36 30.00 9.23 1.04
CA GLY A 36 31.30 9.77 1.34
C GLY A 36 32.25 8.64 1.74
N GLU A 37 33.41 8.55 1.07
CA GLU A 37 34.52 7.69 1.47
C GLU A 37 34.81 7.86 2.96
N VAL A 38 34.39 6.94 3.79
CA VAL A 38 34.77 6.88 5.19
C VAL A 38 35.84 5.82 5.32
N SER A 39 37.08 6.31 5.47
CA SER A 39 38.20 5.53 5.98
C SER A 39 37.80 4.75 7.24
N PRO A 40 38.26 3.51 7.43
CA PRO A 40 37.82 2.68 8.55
C PRO A 40 38.50 3.11 9.84
N LEU A 41 37.94 4.07 10.52
CA LEU A 41 38.25 4.33 11.93
C LEU A 41 37.25 3.55 12.79
N LEU A 42 37.70 2.38 13.24
CA LEU A 42 37.09 1.54 14.27
C LEU A 42 36.89 2.36 15.56
N VAL A 43 35.70 2.88 15.77
CA VAL A 43 35.28 3.30 17.11
C VAL A 43 34.57 2.11 17.76
N ARG A 44 35.35 1.38 18.57
CA ARG A 44 34.82 0.35 19.49
C ARG A 44 34.05 1.04 20.61
N TYR A 45 32.74 1.14 20.51
CA TYR A 45 31.89 1.32 21.68
C TYR A 45 31.53 -0.07 22.25
N ARG A 46 32.16 -0.41 23.37
CA ARG A 46 31.71 -1.47 24.25
C ARG A 46 30.41 -1.02 24.91
N VAL A 47 29.26 -1.47 24.44
CA VAL A 47 28.01 -1.44 25.18
C VAL A 47 27.84 -2.84 25.76
N THR A 48 27.90 -2.88 27.10
CA THR A 48 27.71 -4.06 27.93
C THR A 48 26.27 -4.55 27.79
N GLY A 49 26.13 -5.83 27.42
CA GLY A 49 25.04 -6.67 27.94
C GLY A 49 23.71 -6.71 27.21
N PHE A 50 23.64 -6.52 25.91
CA PHE A 50 22.52 -7.03 25.11
C PHE A 50 23.07 -8.08 24.14
N LEU A 51 22.61 -9.30 24.29
CA LEU A 51 22.73 -10.31 23.24
C LEU A 51 22.02 -9.72 22.00
N LEU A 52 22.81 -9.31 21.01
CA LEU A 52 22.32 -9.04 19.67
C LEU A 52 21.70 -10.35 19.18
N GLU A 53 20.37 -10.45 19.24
CA GLU A 53 19.66 -11.45 18.43
C GLU A 53 20.14 -11.23 17.01
N ARG A 54 20.80 -12.25 16.43
CA ARG A 54 21.19 -12.23 15.02
C ARG A 54 19.97 -11.86 14.21
N SER A 55 20.10 -10.91 13.31
CA SER A 55 19.03 -10.55 12.39
C SER A 55 18.57 -11.81 11.66
N LYS A 56 17.32 -12.19 11.83
CA LYS A 56 16.76 -13.40 11.26
C LYS A 56 16.74 -13.25 9.74
N GLN A 57 17.50 -14.09 9.05
CA GLN A 57 17.37 -14.29 7.62
C GLN A 57 15.94 -14.75 7.35
N MET A 58 15.29 -14.18 6.34
CA MET A 58 13.87 -14.47 6.12
C MET A 58 13.57 -14.58 4.62
N ILE A 59 13.18 -15.77 4.20
CA ILE A 59 12.57 -16.01 2.90
C ILE A 59 11.10 -16.34 3.05
N HIS A 60 10.31 -16.03 2.02
CA HIS A 60 8.92 -16.45 1.92
C HIS A 60 8.71 -17.24 0.63
N GLN A 61 8.30 -18.49 0.77
CA GLN A 61 8.07 -19.43 -0.32
C GLN A 61 6.58 -19.67 -0.50
N TYR A 62 6.10 -19.62 -1.73
CA TYR A 62 4.72 -19.95 -2.06
C TYR A 62 4.60 -20.39 -3.52
N LYS A 63 3.52 -21.13 -3.82
CA LYS A 63 3.19 -21.56 -5.19
C LYS A 63 1.99 -20.76 -5.69
N SER A 64 2.11 -20.17 -6.87
CA SER A 64 1.02 -19.40 -7.49
C SER A 64 1.12 -19.48 -9.00
N ASN A 65 -0.02 -19.70 -9.66
CA ASN A 65 -0.18 -19.79 -11.11
C ASN A 65 0.87 -20.68 -11.83
N GLY A 66 1.20 -21.83 -11.20
CA GLY A 66 2.17 -22.79 -11.77
C GLY A 66 3.65 -22.45 -11.51
N HIS A 67 3.94 -21.37 -10.79
CA HIS A 67 5.29 -20.98 -10.41
C HIS A 67 5.59 -21.26 -8.94
N ASN A 68 6.81 -21.71 -8.65
CA ASN A 68 7.38 -21.72 -7.30
C ASN A 68 8.10 -20.40 -7.09
N ILE A 69 7.58 -19.55 -6.22
CA ILE A 69 8.07 -18.19 -6.00
C ILE A 69 8.74 -18.11 -4.63
N VAL A 70 9.92 -17.50 -4.60
CA VAL A 70 10.70 -17.26 -3.39
C VAL A 70 11.01 -15.78 -3.29
N LEU A 71 10.54 -15.14 -2.23
CA LEU A 71 10.84 -13.76 -1.88
C LEU A 71 11.90 -13.74 -0.78
N ASP A 72 13.06 -13.13 -1.03
CA ASP A 72 13.95 -12.71 0.05
C ASP A 72 13.41 -11.41 0.67
N VAL A 73 12.96 -11.49 1.91
CA VAL A 73 12.19 -10.40 2.55
C VAL A 73 13.04 -9.16 2.77
N ASN A 74 14.32 -9.32 3.07
CA ASN A 74 15.18 -8.20 3.45
C ASN A 74 15.76 -7.45 2.24
N SER A 75 16.15 -8.16 1.18
CA SER A 75 16.58 -7.53 -0.07
C SER A 75 15.41 -7.10 -0.96
N GLY A 76 14.27 -7.81 -0.87
CA GLY A 76 13.13 -7.69 -1.78
C GLY A 76 13.34 -8.40 -3.11
N SER A 77 14.37 -9.26 -3.21
CA SER A 77 14.62 -10.08 -4.39
C SER A 77 13.58 -11.16 -4.53
N VAL A 78 13.12 -11.40 -5.76
CA VAL A 78 12.14 -12.44 -6.10
C VAL A 78 12.79 -13.43 -7.04
N HIS A 79 12.70 -14.71 -6.72
CA HIS A 79 13.23 -15.82 -7.52
C HIS A 79 12.09 -16.75 -7.92
N VAL A 80 12.13 -17.24 -9.16
CA VAL A 80 11.31 -18.36 -9.62
C VAL A 80 12.22 -19.57 -9.70
N VAL A 81 11.85 -20.63 -9.00
CA VAL A 81 12.69 -21.81 -8.84
C VAL A 81 11.94 -23.08 -9.26
N ASP A 82 12.65 -24.12 -9.58
CA ASP A 82 12.06 -25.43 -9.81
C ASP A 82 11.62 -26.12 -8.49
N ASP A 83 10.99 -27.28 -8.60
CA ASP A 83 10.50 -28.00 -7.42
C ASP A 83 11.64 -28.49 -6.51
N LEU A 84 12.79 -28.87 -7.07
CA LEU A 84 13.95 -29.34 -6.33
C LEU A 84 14.51 -28.22 -5.44
N VAL A 85 14.80 -27.06 -6.02
CA VAL A 85 15.31 -25.89 -5.27
C VAL A 85 14.29 -25.41 -4.27
N TYR A 86 13.00 -25.42 -4.62
CA TYR A 86 11.93 -25.05 -3.69
C TYR A 86 11.94 -25.91 -2.42
N ASP A 87 12.09 -27.23 -2.57
CA ASP A 87 12.16 -28.15 -1.43
C ASP A 87 13.48 -28.06 -0.65
N ILE A 88 14.61 -27.84 -1.33
CA ILE A 88 15.90 -27.59 -0.68
C ILE A 88 15.80 -26.36 0.22
N LEU A 89 15.27 -25.24 -0.30
CA LEU A 89 15.14 -23.99 0.45
C LEU A 89 14.26 -24.13 1.69
N ALA A 90 13.22 -24.95 1.65
CA ALA A 90 12.36 -25.23 2.81
C ALA A 90 13.10 -25.85 4.00
N MET A 91 14.22 -26.51 3.75
CA MET A 91 15.03 -27.20 4.78
C MET A 91 16.39 -26.55 5.03
N TYR A 92 16.79 -25.60 4.18
CA TYR A 92 18.16 -25.11 4.06
C TYR A 92 18.76 -24.58 5.36
N GLU A 93 18.01 -23.81 6.15
CA GLU A 93 18.51 -23.18 7.38
C GLU A 93 18.60 -24.13 8.57
N ASN A 94 17.82 -25.23 8.58
CA ASN A 94 17.60 -26.05 9.76
C ASN A 94 18.03 -27.51 9.58
N THR A 95 18.64 -27.87 8.45
CA THR A 95 19.02 -29.26 8.14
C THR A 95 20.40 -29.28 7.49
N GLU A 96 21.22 -30.25 7.90
CA GLU A 96 22.55 -30.48 7.32
C GLU A 96 22.45 -30.81 5.83
N LYS A 97 23.35 -30.23 5.01
CA LYS A 97 23.39 -30.39 3.53
C LYS A 97 23.34 -31.88 3.11
N SER A 98 24.09 -32.76 3.78
CA SER A 98 24.11 -34.21 3.47
C SER A 98 22.73 -34.85 3.62
N VAL A 99 21.99 -34.47 4.67
CA VAL A 99 20.64 -34.98 4.93
C VAL A 99 19.63 -34.47 3.92
N ILE A 100 19.79 -33.21 3.49
CA ILE A 100 18.95 -32.63 2.42
C ILE A 100 19.18 -33.38 1.12
N ILE A 101 20.44 -33.63 0.74
CA ILE A 101 20.79 -34.37 -0.46
C ILE A 101 20.15 -35.76 -0.46
N GLU A 102 20.26 -36.51 0.64
CA GLU A 102 19.66 -37.85 0.78
C GLU A 102 18.14 -37.80 0.58
N LYS A 103 17.46 -36.84 1.23
CA LYS A 103 16.01 -36.67 1.09
C LYS A 103 15.60 -36.26 -0.34
N MET A 104 16.37 -35.41 -1.01
CA MET A 104 16.08 -35.03 -2.39
C MET A 104 16.30 -36.20 -3.36
N MET A 105 17.36 -36.98 -3.16
CA MET A 105 17.56 -38.23 -3.92
C MET A 105 16.38 -39.17 -3.76
N GLU A 106 15.94 -39.43 -2.50
CA GLU A 106 14.79 -40.31 -2.24
C GLU A 106 13.49 -39.77 -2.87
N LYS A 107 13.24 -38.47 -2.75
CA LYS A 107 12.00 -37.84 -3.26
C LYS A 107 11.91 -37.77 -4.77
N TYR A 108 13.01 -37.44 -5.42
CA TYR A 108 13.00 -37.11 -6.85
C TYR A 108 13.48 -38.21 -7.76
N GLN A 109 14.22 -39.21 -7.26
CA GLN A 109 14.65 -40.33 -8.07
C GLN A 109 13.46 -41.15 -8.58
N GLY A 110 13.29 -41.25 -9.91
CA GLY A 110 12.14 -41.93 -10.53
C GLY A 110 10.81 -41.16 -10.43
N SER A 111 10.85 -39.87 -10.13
CA SER A 111 9.67 -39.00 -10.09
C SER A 111 9.33 -38.45 -11.48
N GLU A 112 8.09 -37.98 -11.66
CA GLU A 112 7.66 -37.26 -12.86
C GLU A 112 8.49 -35.98 -13.13
N TYR A 113 9.07 -35.39 -12.09
CA TYR A 113 10.00 -34.27 -12.21
C TYR A 113 11.30 -34.74 -12.89
N ALA A 114 11.89 -35.86 -12.42
CA ALA A 114 13.11 -36.42 -13.01
C ALA A 114 12.93 -36.83 -14.48
N ASP A 115 11.74 -37.31 -14.85
CA ASP A 115 11.42 -37.68 -16.23
C ASP A 115 11.39 -36.49 -17.21
N LYS A 116 11.27 -35.28 -16.72
CA LYS A 116 11.27 -34.04 -17.51
C LYS A 116 12.64 -33.38 -17.66
N LEU A 117 13.64 -33.89 -16.94
CA LEU A 117 15.00 -33.35 -16.98
C LEU A 117 15.80 -33.95 -18.13
N GLU A 118 16.72 -33.18 -18.69
CA GLU A 118 17.67 -33.64 -19.69
C GLU A 118 18.74 -34.57 -19.06
N GLU A 119 19.06 -34.37 -17.79
CA GLU A 119 20.03 -35.17 -17.03
C GLU A 119 19.35 -35.89 -15.85
N PRO A 120 19.82 -37.12 -15.49
CA PRO A 120 19.24 -37.84 -14.37
C PRO A 120 19.57 -37.15 -13.03
N ILE A 121 18.62 -37.19 -12.09
CA ILE A 121 18.84 -36.73 -10.73
C ILE A 121 19.98 -37.55 -10.11
N SER A 122 21.06 -36.88 -9.82
CA SER A 122 22.25 -37.42 -9.15
C SER A 122 22.63 -36.57 -7.94
N LYS A 123 23.57 -37.05 -7.16
CA LYS A 123 24.10 -36.25 -6.05
C LYS A 123 24.75 -34.95 -6.56
N GLU A 124 25.48 -35.05 -7.65
CA GLU A 124 26.17 -33.94 -8.32
C GLU A 124 25.15 -32.90 -8.80
N TYR A 125 24.03 -33.33 -9.40
CA TYR A 125 22.95 -32.45 -9.83
C TYR A 125 22.34 -31.65 -8.66
N ILE A 126 22.13 -32.29 -7.50
CA ILE A 126 21.64 -31.60 -6.29
C ILE A 126 22.72 -30.67 -5.71
N GLU A 127 24.01 -31.06 -5.76
CA GLU A 127 25.10 -30.22 -5.30
C GLU A 127 25.25 -28.96 -6.18
N GLU A 128 24.92 -29.01 -7.48
CA GLU A 128 24.86 -27.86 -8.36
C GLU A 128 23.76 -26.88 -7.92
N ALA A 129 22.57 -27.36 -7.61
CA ALA A 129 21.50 -26.53 -7.03
C ALA A 129 21.93 -25.83 -5.72
N PHE A 130 22.69 -26.51 -4.85
CA PHE A 130 23.29 -25.88 -3.67
C PHE A 130 24.31 -24.79 -4.05
N SER A 131 25.08 -25.00 -5.10
CA SER A 131 26.09 -24.02 -5.55
C SER A 131 25.41 -22.74 -6.08
N GLU A 132 24.28 -22.88 -6.78
CA GLU A 132 23.45 -21.75 -7.19
C GLU A 132 22.86 -20.99 -5.99
N ILE A 133 22.36 -21.70 -4.98
CA ILE A 133 21.86 -21.08 -3.73
C ILE A 133 22.97 -20.29 -3.03
N GLU A 134 24.17 -20.86 -2.91
CA GLU A 134 25.31 -20.17 -2.29
C GLU A 134 25.73 -18.93 -3.10
N GLN A 135 25.72 -19.00 -4.43
CA GLN A 135 25.98 -17.85 -5.28
C GLN A 135 24.97 -16.70 -5.00
N LEU A 136 23.67 -17.01 -4.90
CA LEU A 136 22.64 -16.02 -4.58
C LEU A 136 22.86 -15.38 -3.20
N LYS A 137 23.36 -16.14 -2.24
CA LYS A 137 23.74 -15.63 -0.91
C LYS A 137 24.94 -14.68 -1.00
N GLU A 138 25.98 -15.04 -1.76
CA GLU A 138 27.14 -14.17 -2.01
C GLU A 138 26.74 -12.87 -2.71
N GLU A 139 25.83 -12.95 -3.67
CA GLU A 139 25.23 -11.80 -4.38
C GLU A 139 24.28 -10.98 -3.51
N LYS A 140 23.99 -11.43 -2.29
CA LYS A 140 23.05 -10.78 -1.35
C LYS A 140 21.66 -10.61 -1.91
N THR A 141 21.16 -11.62 -2.60
CA THR A 141 19.81 -11.69 -3.17
C THR A 141 18.96 -12.78 -2.53
N LEU A 142 19.56 -13.65 -1.71
CA LEU A 142 18.89 -14.71 -0.97
C LEU A 142 19.50 -14.84 0.44
N PHE A 143 18.67 -15.13 1.45
CA PHE A 143 19.05 -15.23 2.86
C PHE A 143 19.81 -13.99 3.36
N THR A 144 19.32 -12.80 3.01
CA THR A 144 19.96 -11.54 3.36
C THR A 144 19.70 -11.12 4.80
N GLU A 145 20.61 -10.31 5.35
CA GLU A 145 20.46 -9.73 6.68
C GLU A 145 19.51 -8.53 6.66
N ASP A 146 18.80 -8.32 7.76
CA ASP A 146 17.93 -7.16 7.94
C ASP A 146 18.73 -5.91 8.31
N VAL A 147 19.14 -5.17 7.29
CA VAL A 147 19.89 -3.90 7.46
C VAL A 147 18.99 -2.72 7.85
N TYR A 148 17.67 -2.87 7.81
CA TYR A 148 16.74 -1.78 8.07
C TYR A 148 16.42 -1.60 9.56
N ARG A 149 16.66 -2.61 10.38
CA ARG A 149 16.41 -2.57 11.83
C ARG A 149 17.18 -1.43 12.52
N ASP A 150 18.38 -1.17 12.09
CA ASP A 150 19.22 -0.12 12.67
C ASP A 150 18.71 1.30 12.38
N TYR A 151 17.96 1.51 11.30
CA TYR A 151 17.36 2.80 10.98
C TYR A 151 16.24 3.22 11.95
N VAL A 152 15.66 2.30 12.70
CA VAL A 152 14.56 2.58 13.65
C VAL A 152 15.00 3.48 14.80
N PHE A 153 16.26 3.40 15.21
CA PHE A 153 16.81 4.23 16.29
C PHE A 153 16.75 5.72 15.97
N ASP A 154 16.80 6.10 14.69
CA ASP A 154 16.75 7.49 14.25
C ASP A 154 15.33 8.07 14.15
N PHE A 155 14.27 7.22 14.21
CA PHE A 155 12.88 7.71 14.07
C PHE A 155 12.51 8.74 15.14
N LYS A 156 13.00 8.60 16.36
CA LYS A 156 12.77 9.56 17.44
C LYS A 156 13.33 10.95 17.11
N ASN A 157 14.49 11.00 16.47
CA ASN A 157 15.21 12.24 16.15
C ASN A 157 14.90 12.76 14.73
N ARG A 158 14.16 11.99 13.93
CA ARG A 158 13.78 12.37 12.57
C ARG A 158 12.95 13.64 12.60
N LYS A 159 13.36 14.66 11.84
CA LYS A 159 12.54 15.84 11.58
C LYS A 159 11.31 15.40 10.78
N THR A 160 10.14 15.65 11.33
CA THR A 160 8.88 15.48 10.61
C THR A 160 8.66 16.66 9.68
N VAL A 161 8.29 16.36 8.43
CA VAL A 161 7.95 17.34 7.41
C VAL A 161 6.55 17.02 6.93
N VAL A 162 5.59 17.91 7.14
CA VAL A 162 4.22 17.70 6.67
C VAL A 162 4.23 17.78 5.14
N LYS A 163 3.72 16.72 4.49
CA LYS A 163 3.68 16.61 3.04
C LYS A 163 2.28 16.58 2.47
N ALA A 164 1.29 16.23 3.30
CA ALA A 164 -0.08 16.06 2.85
C ALA A 164 -1.09 16.47 3.91
N LEU A 165 -2.19 17.07 3.47
CA LEU A 165 -3.37 17.35 4.27
C LEU A 165 -4.61 16.72 3.64
N CYS A 166 -5.46 16.13 4.47
CA CYS A 166 -6.83 15.76 4.14
C CYS A 166 -7.76 16.83 4.71
N LEU A 167 -8.29 17.69 3.84
CA LEU A 167 -9.20 18.75 4.24
C LEU A 167 -10.63 18.23 4.23
N HIS A 168 -11.26 18.18 5.39
CA HIS A 168 -12.68 17.86 5.52
C HIS A 168 -13.51 19.07 5.14
N ILE A 169 -13.76 19.20 3.82
CA ILE A 169 -14.48 20.35 3.23
C ILE A 169 -15.93 20.40 3.72
N ALA A 170 -16.51 19.23 4.00
CA ALA A 170 -17.86 19.13 4.56
C ALA A 170 -17.94 18.01 5.58
N HIS A 171 -18.43 18.28 6.77
CA HIS A 171 -18.98 17.33 7.71
C HIS A 171 -20.48 17.23 7.45
N ASP A 172 -20.84 16.83 6.25
CA ASP A 172 -22.19 16.49 5.77
C ASP A 172 -22.08 15.66 4.49
N CYS A 173 -23.08 14.83 4.22
CA CYS A 173 -23.12 13.98 3.02
C CYS A 173 -24.54 13.85 2.51
N ASN A 174 -24.72 13.68 1.22
CA ASN A 174 -26.00 13.43 0.55
C ASN A 174 -26.32 11.93 0.36
N LEU A 175 -25.44 11.02 0.79
CA LEU A 175 -25.66 9.58 0.87
C LEU A 175 -25.76 9.11 2.33
N GLY A 176 -26.37 7.94 2.53
CA GLY A 176 -26.47 7.21 3.79
C GLY A 176 -25.77 5.86 3.72
N CYS A 177 -24.45 5.84 3.44
CA CYS A 177 -23.69 4.60 3.31
C CYS A 177 -23.65 3.84 4.63
N LYS A 178 -24.01 2.55 4.63
CA LYS A 178 -24.16 1.76 5.85
C LYS A 178 -22.85 1.50 6.58
N TYR A 179 -21.76 1.41 5.86
CA TYR A 179 -20.41 1.20 6.42
C TYR A 179 -19.64 2.50 6.69
N CYS A 180 -20.30 3.67 6.61
CA CYS A 180 -19.60 4.95 6.70
C CYS A 180 -18.99 5.15 8.09
N PHE A 181 -17.68 5.12 8.19
CA PHE A 181 -16.96 5.40 9.44
C PHE A 181 -17.14 6.85 9.93
N ALA A 182 -17.61 7.73 9.04
CA ALA A 182 -17.88 9.15 9.31
C ALA A 182 -19.33 9.41 9.74
N GLU A 183 -20.13 8.37 10.04
CA GLU A 183 -21.53 8.49 10.49
C GLU A 183 -22.33 9.42 9.55
N GLU A 184 -22.44 9.03 8.29
CA GLU A 184 -23.08 9.84 7.22
C GLU A 184 -22.42 11.22 6.99
N GLY A 185 -21.13 11.33 7.33
CA GLY A 185 -20.35 12.55 7.21
C GLY A 185 -20.37 13.46 8.44
N GLU A 186 -21.07 13.10 9.49
CA GLU A 186 -21.23 13.92 10.69
C GLU A 186 -20.06 13.84 11.66
N TYR A 187 -19.21 12.83 11.57
CA TYR A 187 -18.03 12.65 12.43
C TYR A 187 -18.36 12.89 13.93
N LYS A 188 -19.25 12.06 14.47
CA LYS A 188 -19.76 12.14 15.86
C LYS A 188 -20.70 13.32 16.13
N GLY A 189 -21.59 13.61 15.20
CA GLY A 189 -22.75 14.47 15.43
C GLY A 189 -22.53 15.96 15.23
N ARG A 190 -21.46 16.38 14.55
CA ARG A 190 -21.23 17.79 14.23
C ARG A 190 -21.22 18.02 12.72
N ARG A 191 -22.32 18.55 12.19
CA ARG A 191 -22.40 19.04 10.80
C ARG A 191 -21.76 20.42 10.69
N ALA A 192 -20.91 20.59 9.68
CA ALA A 192 -20.34 21.88 9.32
C ALA A 192 -19.79 21.84 7.89
N LEU A 193 -19.68 23.01 7.30
CA LEU A 193 -18.93 23.23 6.07
C LEU A 193 -17.67 24.02 6.44
N MET A 194 -16.52 23.65 5.86
CA MET A 194 -15.27 24.38 6.07
C MET A 194 -15.37 25.78 5.48
N SER A 195 -14.98 26.80 6.24
CA SER A 195 -14.85 28.14 5.69
C SER A 195 -13.59 28.27 4.82
N TYR A 196 -13.59 29.23 3.89
CA TYR A 196 -12.39 29.55 3.11
C TYR A 196 -11.21 29.92 4.01
N GLU A 197 -11.45 30.65 5.08
CA GLU A 197 -10.43 31.12 6.04
C GLU A 197 -9.73 29.96 6.75
N VAL A 198 -10.48 28.95 7.18
CA VAL A 198 -9.92 27.73 7.78
C VAL A 198 -9.09 26.97 6.78
N GLY A 199 -9.62 26.73 5.57
CA GLY A 199 -8.89 26.03 4.52
C GLY A 199 -7.62 26.77 4.09
N LYS A 200 -7.67 28.11 4.00
CA LYS A 200 -6.51 28.96 3.73
C LYS A 200 -5.42 28.79 4.80
N LYS A 201 -5.77 28.89 6.09
CA LYS A 201 -4.84 28.69 7.21
C LYS A 201 -4.22 27.29 7.17
N ALA A 202 -4.99 26.26 6.77
CA ALA A 202 -4.48 24.90 6.64
C ALA A 202 -3.43 24.80 5.52
N LEU A 203 -3.63 25.47 4.37
CA LEU A 203 -2.63 25.54 3.29
C LEU A 203 -1.39 26.31 3.74
N ASP A 204 -1.55 27.43 4.44
CA ASP A 204 -0.43 28.21 5.01
C ASP A 204 0.38 27.35 6.01
N PHE A 205 -0.30 26.58 6.88
CA PHE A 205 0.34 25.63 7.77
C PHE A 205 1.14 24.57 7.01
N LEU A 206 0.57 23.98 5.95
CA LEU A 206 1.25 22.98 5.12
C LEU A 206 2.53 23.55 4.49
N ILE A 207 2.47 24.76 3.93
CA ILE A 207 3.64 25.44 3.35
C ILE A 207 4.71 25.65 4.43
N ALA A 208 4.35 26.20 5.59
CA ALA A 208 5.28 26.52 6.67
C ALA A 208 5.96 25.28 7.26
N ASN A 209 5.27 24.12 7.27
CA ASN A 209 5.74 22.89 7.89
C ASN A 209 6.26 21.86 6.87
N SER A 210 6.34 22.21 5.58
CA SER A 210 6.81 21.31 4.50
C SER A 210 8.34 21.35 4.26
N GLY A 211 9.06 22.23 4.94
CA GLY A 211 10.51 22.40 4.75
C GLY A 211 10.88 22.65 3.28
N THR A 212 11.90 21.96 2.80
CA THR A 212 12.36 22.05 1.40
C THR A 212 11.54 21.19 0.42
N ARG A 213 10.49 20.50 0.89
CA ARG A 213 9.65 19.66 0.03
C ARG A 213 8.85 20.54 -0.91
N ARG A 214 9.00 20.28 -2.22
CA ARG A 214 8.30 21.03 -3.26
C ARG A 214 6.89 20.51 -3.50
N ASN A 215 6.73 19.18 -3.67
CA ASN A 215 5.42 18.57 -3.96
C ASN A 215 4.63 18.35 -2.67
N LEU A 216 3.45 18.96 -2.60
CA LEU A 216 2.52 18.91 -1.48
C LEU A 216 1.20 18.30 -1.96
N GLU A 217 0.63 17.38 -1.19
CA GLU A 217 -0.64 16.72 -1.50
C GLU A 217 -1.77 17.34 -0.68
N VAL A 218 -2.90 17.59 -1.28
CA VAL A 218 -4.10 18.09 -0.59
C VAL A 218 -5.30 17.30 -1.08
N ASP A 219 -5.92 16.54 -0.18
CA ASP A 219 -7.13 15.78 -0.47
C ASP A 219 -8.35 16.56 0.00
N PHE A 220 -9.25 16.89 -0.90
CA PHE A 220 -10.58 17.40 -0.58
C PHE A 220 -11.48 16.20 -0.26
N PHE A 221 -11.86 16.11 1.00
CA PHE A 221 -12.52 14.96 1.60
C PHE A 221 -13.63 15.40 2.58
N GLY A 222 -14.08 14.49 3.44
CA GLY A 222 -15.07 14.70 4.50
C GLY A 222 -16.25 13.74 4.34
N GLY A 223 -17.47 14.24 4.44
CA GLY A 223 -18.67 13.54 4.02
C GLY A 223 -18.77 13.54 2.49
N GLU A 224 -19.22 14.66 1.91
CA GLU A 224 -19.18 14.89 0.47
C GLU A 224 -18.64 16.30 0.16
N PRO A 225 -17.42 16.43 -0.35
CA PRO A 225 -16.79 17.74 -0.56
C PRO A 225 -17.49 18.60 -1.64
N THR A 226 -18.21 18.00 -2.58
CA THR A 226 -18.95 18.75 -3.60
C THR A 226 -20.14 19.54 -3.03
N LEU A 227 -20.57 19.27 -1.79
CA LEU A 227 -21.54 20.11 -1.09
C LEU A 227 -21.00 21.52 -0.78
N ASN A 228 -19.68 21.71 -0.80
CA ASN A 228 -19.00 22.97 -0.52
C ASN A 228 -17.97 23.30 -1.61
N PHE A 229 -18.32 23.05 -2.86
CA PHE A 229 -17.39 23.10 -3.99
C PHE A 229 -16.85 24.50 -4.27
N ASP A 230 -17.59 25.57 -3.96
CA ASP A 230 -17.10 26.94 -4.09
C ASP A 230 -15.88 27.21 -3.20
N VAL A 231 -15.82 26.61 -2.02
CA VAL A 231 -14.64 26.71 -1.15
C VAL A 231 -13.49 25.92 -1.75
N VAL A 232 -13.73 24.74 -2.33
CA VAL A 232 -12.71 23.96 -3.04
C VAL A 232 -12.09 24.81 -4.18
N LYS A 233 -12.91 25.45 -5.04
CA LYS A 233 -12.44 26.33 -6.12
C LYS A 233 -11.56 27.46 -5.59
N LYS A 234 -11.96 28.13 -4.51
CA LYS A 234 -11.21 29.23 -3.89
C LYS A 234 -9.89 28.76 -3.30
N LEU A 235 -9.86 27.59 -2.63
CA LEU A 235 -8.64 27.04 -2.04
C LEU A 235 -7.65 26.59 -3.12
N VAL A 236 -8.11 26.00 -4.21
CA VAL A 236 -7.25 25.68 -5.36
C VAL A 236 -6.63 26.94 -5.95
N ALA A 237 -7.44 27.97 -6.20
CA ALA A 237 -6.93 29.25 -6.72
C ALA A 237 -5.86 29.83 -5.78
N TYR A 238 -6.13 29.87 -4.48
CA TYR A 238 -5.16 30.31 -3.47
C TYR A 238 -3.88 29.47 -3.51
N GLY A 239 -4.00 28.13 -3.55
CA GLY A 239 -2.84 27.22 -3.64
C GLY A 239 -1.97 27.53 -4.87
N ARG A 240 -2.58 27.76 -6.05
CA ARG A 240 -1.86 28.12 -7.28
C ARG A 240 -1.12 29.47 -7.20
N GLU A 241 -1.64 30.42 -6.42
CA GLU A 241 -0.92 31.68 -6.11
C GLU A 241 0.28 31.42 -5.20
N GLN A 242 0.09 30.62 -4.14
CA GLN A 242 1.13 30.31 -3.17
C GLN A 242 2.27 29.46 -3.76
N GLU A 243 2.01 28.61 -4.76
CA GLU A 243 3.04 27.86 -5.48
C GLU A 243 4.16 28.76 -6.02
N LYS A 244 3.77 29.91 -6.59
CA LYS A 244 4.69 30.87 -7.18
C LYS A 244 5.54 31.60 -6.13
N LEU A 245 4.96 31.84 -4.95
CA LEU A 245 5.62 32.60 -3.87
C LEU A 245 6.60 31.72 -3.06
N HIS A 246 6.34 30.41 -2.95
CA HIS A 246 7.03 29.52 -2.03
C HIS A 246 7.78 28.37 -2.70
N ASP A 247 7.89 28.34 -4.03
CA ASP A 247 8.46 27.22 -4.81
C ASP A 247 7.83 25.87 -4.41
N LYS A 248 6.52 25.84 -4.34
CA LYS A 248 5.72 24.65 -4.06
C LYS A 248 4.99 24.18 -5.30
N ASN A 249 4.48 22.95 -5.26
CA ASN A 249 3.63 22.38 -6.29
C ASN A 249 2.54 21.56 -5.57
N PHE A 250 1.31 22.08 -5.57
CA PHE A 250 0.18 21.39 -4.97
C PHE A 250 -0.42 20.36 -5.93
N ARG A 251 -0.58 19.16 -5.45
CA ARG A 251 -1.29 18.09 -6.11
C ARG A 251 -2.61 17.89 -5.39
N PHE A 252 -3.67 18.45 -5.96
CA PHE A 252 -5.01 18.36 -5.40
C PHE A 252 -5.68 17.06 -5.82
N THR A 253 -6.34 16.39 -4.86
CA THR A 253 -7.19 15.23 -5.08
C THR A 253 -8.61 15.56 -4.63
N LEU A 254 -9.60 15.12 -5.39
CA LEU A 254 -11.01 15.19 -5.02
C LEU A 254 -11.54 13.78 -4.83
N THR A 255 -12.07 13.47 -3.63
CA THR A 255 -12.80 12.23 -3.37
C THR A 255 -14.29 12.52 -3.31
N THR A 256 -15.09 11.92 -4.20
CA THR A 256 -16.52 12.22 -4.30
C THR A 256 -17.37 10.96 -4.46
N ASN A 257 -18.59 11.00 -3.94
CA ASN A 257 -19.61 9.99 -4.20
C ASN A 257 -20.33 10.18 -5.55
N GLY A 258 -20.07 11.28 -6.25
CA GLY A 258 -20.51 11.56 -7.62
C GLY A 258 -21.94 12.02 -7.79
N VAL A 259 -22.77 12.04 -6.76
CA VAL A 259 -24.20 12.42 -6.90
C VAL A 259 -24.34 13.84 -7.47
N LEU A 260 -23.52 14.79 -6.98
CA LEU A 260 -23.51 16.18 -7.42
C LEU A 260 -22.55 16.45 -8.58
N LEU A 261 -21.80 15.47 -9.05
CA LEU A 261 -20.86 15.63 -10.16
C LEU A 261 -21.61 16.03 -11.42
N ASP A 262 -21.33 17.23 -11.93
CA ASP A 262 -21.86 17.81 -13.15
C ASP A 262 -20.74 18.25 -14.10
N ASP A 263 -21.08 18.87 -15.21
CA ASP A 263 -20.11 19.26 -16.23
C ASP A 263 -19.15 20.36 -15.73
N GLU A 264 -19.61 21.30 -14.90
CA GLU A 264 -18.77 22.34 -14.30
C GLU A 264 -17.71 21.74 -13.37
N ILE A 265 -18.14 20.83 -12.49
CA ILE A 265 -17.24 20.12 -11.55
C ILE A 265 -16.24 19.25 -12.32
N MET A 266 -16.69 18.54 -13.38
CA MET A 266 -15.82 17.69 -14.21
C MET A 266 -14.77 18.54 -14.94
N GLU A 267 -15.15 19.65 -15.55
CA GLU A 267 -14.22 20.56 -16.24
C GLU A 267 -13.16 21.11 -15.26
N PHE A 268 -13.61 21.58 -14.11
CA PHE A 268 -12.70 22.06 -13.06
C PHE A 268 -11.76 20.95 -12.58
N ALA A 269 -12.29 19.73 -12.32
CA ALA A 269 -11.49 18.59 -11.86
C ALA A 269 -10.45 18.17 -12.91
N ASN A 270 -10.82 18.18 -14.19
CA ASN A 270 -9.88 17.86 -15.29
C ASN A 270 -8.73 18.87 -15.38
N LYS A 271 -9.00 20.14 -15.09
CA LYS A 271 -8.00 21.19 -15.14
C LYS A 271 -7.10 21.24 -13.92
N GLU A 272 -7.65 21.09 -12.73
CA GLU A 272 -6.98 21.44 -11.48
C GLU A 272 -6.62 20.23 -10.59
N MET A 273 -7.35 19.11 -10.70
CA MET A 273 -7.13 17.95 -9.84
C MET A 273 -6.09 17.01 -10.45
N ALA A 274 -5.01 16.76 -9.70
CA ALA A 274 -4.01 15.76 -10.06
C ALA A 274 -4.60 14.35 -10.04
N ASN A 275 -5.63 14.12 -9.21
CA ASN A 275 -6.34 12.84 -9.12
C ASN A 275 -7.80 13.05 -8.70
N VAL A 276 -8.68 12.14 -9.12
CA VAL A 276 -10.09 12.09 -8.68
C VAL A 276 -10.42 10.69 -8.21
N VAL A 277 -10.98 10.57 -7.02
CA VAL A 277 -11.44 9.28 -6.47
C VAL A 277 -12.97 9.23 -6.53
N LEU A 278 -13.48 8.25 -7.26
CA LEU A 278 -14.89 8.06 -7.57
C LEU A 278 -15.42 6.87 -6.77
N SER A 279 -16.35 7.10 -5.84
CA SER A 279 -16.80 6.07 -4.91
C SER A 279 -17.90 5.19 -5.52
N LEU A 280 -17.57 3.94 -5.87
CA LEU A 280 -18.47 2.91 -6.41
C LEU A 280 -18.04 1.53 -5.91
N ASP A 281 -18.97 0.76 -5.35
CA ASP A 281 -18.64 -0.53 -4.72
C ASP A 281 -18.64 -1.72 -5.69
N GLY A 282 -19.10 -1.53 -6.93
CA GLY A 282 -19.14 -2.58 -7.94
C GLY A 282 -20.52 -2.74 -8.58
N ARG A 283 -21.04 -3.98 -8.61
CA ARG A 283 -22.36 -4.31 -9.17
C ARG A 283 -23.47 -3.47 -8.54
N LYS A 284 -24.53 -3.22 -9.31
CA LYS A 284 -25.62 -2.33 -8.90
C LYS A 284 -26.24 -2.73 -7.56
N GLU A 285 -26.55 -4.01 -7.38
CA GLU A 285 -27.15 -4.54 -6.15
C GLU A 285 -26.22 -4.40 -4.93
N VAL A 286 -24.91 -4.52 -5.12
CA VAL A 286 -23.90 -4.33 -4.07
C VAL A 286 -23.83 -2.85 -3.70
N ASN A 287 -23.64 -1.98 -4.69
CA ASN A 287 -23.56 -0.55 -4.48
C ASN A 287 -24.81 0.01 -3.82
N ASP A 288 -26.01 -0.31 -4.36
CA ASP A 288 -27.27 0.26 -3.88
C ASP A 288 -27.68 -0.25 -2.49
N LYS A 289 -27.24 -1.47 -2.12
CA LYS A 289 -27.43 -2.02 -0.77
C LYS A 289 -26.62 -1.25 0.27
N MET A 290 -25.37 -0.88 -0.06
CA MET A 290 -24.42 -0.30 0.90
C MET A 290 -24.31 1.21 0.81
N ARG A 291 -24.62 1.81 -0.33
CA ARG A 291 -24.51 3.27 -0.61
C ARG A 291 -25.85 3.88 -1.07
N PRO A 292 -26.93 3.72 -0.29
CA PRO A 292 -28.19 4.37 -0.63
C PRO A 292 -28.09 5.89 -0.49
N THR A 293 -28.95 6.58 -1.22
CA THR A 293 -29.26 7.99 -0.96
C THR A 293 -29.98 8.13 0.39
N ARG A 294 -30.04 9.33 0.96
CA ARG A 294 -30.70 9.56 2.26
C ARG A 294 -32.21 9.17 2.28
N ASN A 295 -32.86 9.13 1.12
CA ASN A 295 -34.23 8.68 0.98
C ASN A 295 -34.35 7.16 0.71
N GLY A 296 -33.27 6.40 0.85
CA GLY A 296 -33.22 4.95 0.73
C GLY A 296 -33.19 4.41 -0.71
N LYS A 297 -33.13 5.27 -1.74
CA LYS A 297 -33.01 4.84 -3.14
C LYS A 297 -31.55 4.51 -3.47
N GLY A 298 -31.34 3.63 -4.46
CA GLY A 298 -30.01 3.34 -4.97
C GLY A 298 -29.31 4.57 -5.58
N SER A 299 -27.99 4.59 -5.50
CA SER A 299 -27.16 5.65 -6.09
C SER A 299 -26.52 5.25 -7.42
N TYR A 300 -26.44 3.96 -7.74
CA TYR A 300 -25.73 3.41 -8.88
C TYR A 300 -26.10 4.07 -10.22
N ASP A 301 -27.40 4.09 -10.56
CA ASP A 301 -27.89 4.63 -11.83
C ASP A 301 -27.64 6.14 -11.97
N ILE A 302 -27.45 6.84 -10.84
CA ILE A 302 -27.12 8.27 -10.81
C ILE A 302 -25.66 8.51 -11.10
N ILE A 303 -24.76 7.69 -10.50
CA ILE A 303 -23.33 7.98 -10.46
C ILE A 303 -22.55 7.35 -11.63
N VAL A 304 -22.90 6.13 -12.05
CA VAL A 304 -22.12 5.38 -13.06
C VAL A 304 -21.98 6.16 -14.38
N PRO A 305 -23.06 6.72 -14.99
CA PRO A 305 -22.90 7.46 -16.24
C PRO A 305 -21.97 8.70 -16.08
N LYS A 306 -22.00 9.33 -14.91
CA LYS A 306 -21.15 10.48 -14.61
C LYS A 306 -19.69 10.07 -14.45
N PHE A 307 -19.43 8.93 -13.80
CA PHE A 307 -18.09 8.37 -13.61
C PHE A 307 -17.46 7.95 -14.94
N GLN A 308 -18.24 7.30 -15.81
CA GLN A 308 -17.79 6.96 -17.16
C GLN A 308 -17.41 8.22 -17.95
N LYS A 309 -18.27 9.25 -17.94
CA LYS A 309 -17.98 10.53 -18.60
C LYS A 309 -16.69 11.17 -18.07
N LEU A 310 -16.49 11.18 -16.75
CA LEU A 310 -15.26 11.74 -16.16
C LEU A 310 -14.03 10.90 -16.54
N ALA A 311 -14.08 9.57 -16.43
CA ALA A 311 -12.97 8.68 -16.77
C ALA A 311 -12.54 8.85 -18.23
N ASP A 312 -13.51 8.89 -19.16
CA ASP A 312 -13.26 9.11 -20.58
C ASP A 312 -12.64 10.50 -20.84
N SER A 313 -13.16 11.56 -20.19
CA SER A 313 -12.61 12.91 -20.34
C SER A 313 -11.19 13.07 -19.78
N ARG A 314 -10.76 12.15 -18.94
CA ARG A 314 -9.39 12.03 -18.41
C ARG A 314 -8.51 11.02 -19.16
N ASN A 315 -8.97 10.49 -20.30
CA ASN A 315 -8.29 9.43 -21.06
C ASN A 315 -7.89 8.26 -20.18
N GLN A 316 -8.78 7.80 -19.32
CA GLN A 316 -8.61 6.68 -18.39
C GLN A 316 -7.40 6.81 -17.46
N THR A 317 -6.93 8.02 -17.15
CA THR A 317 -5.78 8.29 -16.28
C THR A 317 -6.13 9.27 -15.15
N ASN A 318 -5.31 9.27 -14.10
CA ASN A 318 -5.41 10.21 -12.98
C ASN A 318 -6.79 10.22 -12.29
N TYR A 319 -7.42 9.06 -12.19
CA TYR A 319 -8.59 8.79 -11.38
C TYR A 319 -8.53 7.38 -10.81
N TYR A 320 -9.35 7.10 -9.83
CA TYR A 320 -9.65 5.74 -9.37
C TYR A 320 -11.14 5.60 -9.10
N VAL A 321 -11.74 4.53 -9.60
CA VAL A 321 -13.00 4.04 -9.05
C VAL A 321 -12.66 3.25 -7.80
N ARG A 322 -13.16 3.70 -6.64
CA ARG A 322 -12.85 3.11 -5.35
C ARG A 322 -14.10 2.57 -4.68
N GLY A 323 -14.11 1.27 -4.45
CA GLY A 323 -15.18 0.55 -3.78
C GLY A 323 -14.76 -0.05 -2.44
N THR A 324 -15.76 -0.54 -1.74
CA THR A 324 -15.61 -1.27 -0.47
C THR A 324 -16.39 -2.57 -0.56
N PHE A 325 -15.74 -3.71 -0.32
CA PHE A 325 -16.42 -4.98 -0.18
C PHE A 325 -16.63 -5.36 1.29
N THR A 326 -17.65 -6.17 1.55
CA THR A 326 -18.13 -6.51 2.88
C THR A 326 -18.38 -8.02 3.00
N HIS A 327 -18.77 -8.50 4.17
CA HIS A 327 -19.27 -9.87 4.34
C HIS A 327 -20.39 -10.24 3.35
N TYR A 328 -21.14 -9.26 2.85
CA TYR A 328 -22.25 -9.52 1.93
C TYR A 328 -21.85 -9.74 0.46
N ASN A 329 -20.61 -9.43 0.11
CA ASN A 329 -20.05 -9.58 -1.24
C ASN A 329 -18.58 -10.02 -1.16
N THR A 330 -18.33 -11.15 -0.52
CA THR A 330 -16.99 -11.75 -0.45
C THR A 330 -16.46 -12.14 -1.84
N ASP A 331 -17.35 -12.28 -2.84
CA ASP A 331 -17.07 -12.46 -4.27
C ASP A 331 -16.66 -11.15 -4.98
N PHE A 332 -15.94 -10.28 -4.28
CA PHE A 332 -15.61 -8.92 -4.72
C PHE A 332 -14.86 -8.87 -6.07
N SER A 333 -14.24 -9.97 -6.51
CA SER A 333 -13.62 -10.04 -7.83
C SER A 333 -14.63 -9.82 -8.95
N GLU A 334 -15.90 -10.25 -8.76
CA GLU A 334 -17.00 -9.99 -9.70
C GLU A 334 -17.36 -8.50 -9.75
N ASP A 335 -17.23 -7.78 -8.62
CA ASP A 335 -17.43 -6.33 -8.58
C ASP A 335 -16.33 -5.58 -9.34
N VAL A 336 -15.08 -6.03 -9.19
CA VAL A 336 -13.94 -5.48 -9.95
C VAL A 336 -14.10 -5.75 -11.45
N LYS A 337 -14.48 -6.98 -11.83
CA LYS A 337 -14.74 -7.35 -13.24
C LYS A 337 -15.87 -6.51 -13.83
N HIS A 338 -16.94 -6.32 -13.07
CA HIS A 338 -18.06 -5.47 -13.49
C HIS A 338 -17.60 -4.04 -13.76
N MET A 339 -16.80 -3.44 -12.88
CA MET A 339 -16.26 -2.09 -13.10
C MET A 339 -15.35 -2.04 -14.33
N ALA A 340 -14.52 -3.06 -14.56
CA ALA A 340 -13.69 -3.16 -15.77
C ALA A 340 -14.54 -3.30 -17.04
N ASP A 341 -15.65 -4.03 -16.99
CA ASP A 341 -16.60 -4.18 -18.11
C ASP A 341 -17.39 -2.89 -18.40
N LEU A 342 -17.56 -2.01 -17.40
CA LEU A 342 -18.08 -0.65 -17.58
C LEU A 342 -17.06 0.30 -18.27
N GLY A 343 -15.83 -0.15 -18.52
CA GLY A 343 -14.77 0.62 -19.18
C GLY A 343 -13.86 1.38 -18.21
N PHE A 344 -13.90 1.12 -16.91
CA PHE A 344 -12.96 1.72 -15.97
C PHE A 344 -11.62 0.98 -16.00
N GLU A 345 -10.52 1.72 -16.22
CA GLU A 345 -9.16 1.16 -16.25
C GLU A 345 -8.40 1.36 -14.92
N GLN A 346 -8.89 2.17 -14.01
CA GLN A 346 -8.25 2.44 -12.72
C GLN A 346 -9.20 2.07 -11.59
N ILE A 347 -8.98 0.91 -10.97
CA ILE A 347 -9.90 0.30 -10.00
C ILE A 347 -9.19 0.03 -8.67
N SER A 348 -9.88 0.33 -7.57
CA SER A 348 -9.43 0.06 -6.20
C SER A 348 -10.60 -0.43 -5.37
N VAL A 349 -10.53 -1.62 -4.80
CA VAL A 349 -11.59 -2.16 -3.92
C VAL A 349 -10.96 -2.63 -2.61
N GLU A 350 -11.42 -2.03 -1.50
CA GLU A 350 -10.91 -2.25 -0.15
C GLU A 350 -11.85 -3.15 0.66
N PRO A 351 -11.33 -3.97 1.59
CA PRO A 351 -12.16 -4.61 2.59
C PRO A 351 -12.77 -3.58 3.54
N VAL A 352 -14.02 -3.79 3.92
CA VAL A 352 -14.62 -3.01 5.01
C VAL A 352 -13.87 -3.26 6.31
N VAL A 353 -13.70 -2.20 7.10
CA VAL A 353 -13.16 -2.27 8.44
C VAL A 353 -14.25 -1.77 9.39
N ALA A 354 -14.88 -2.69 10.08
CA ALA A 354 -16.05 -2.42 10.92
C ALA A 354 -16.00 -3.25 12.20
N PRO A 355 -16.66 -2.80 13.29
CA PRO A 355 -16.79 -3.62 14.49
C PRO A 355 -17.46 -4.96 14.18
N PRO A 356 -17.05 -6.06 14.84
CA PRO A 356 -17.64 -7.39 14.62
C PRO A 356 -19.15 -7.48 14.90
N SER A 357 -19.72 -6.50 15.59
CA SER A 357 -21.16 -6.40 15.84
C SER A 357 -21.97 -6.01 14.60
N GLU A 358 -21.31 -5.44 13.59
CA GLU A 358 -21.95 -5.04 12.36
C GLU A 358 -22.13 -6.23 11.42
N GLY A 359 -23.36 -6.48 10.95
CA GLY A 359 -23.64 -7.64 10.10
C GLY A 359 -22.94 -7.65 8.74
N TYR A 360 -22.37 -6.54 8.33
CA TYR A 360 -21.54 -6.42 7.11
C TYR A 360 -20.03 -6.53 7.39
N ALA A 361 -19.61 -6.62 8.66
CA ALA A 361 -18.22 -6.77 9.02
C ALA A 361 -17.65 -8.09 8.51
N LEU A 362 -16.38 -8.06 8.07
CA LEU A 362 -15.69 -9.29 7.69
C LEU A 362 -15.38 -10.14 8.92
N THR A 363 -15.46 -11.44 8.74
CA THR A 363 -15.16 -12.45 9.75
C THR A 363 -13.91 -13.25 9.38
N VAL A 364 -13.42 -14.06 10.30
CA VAL A 364 -12.26 -14.93 10.04
C VAL A 364 -12.60 -15.99 8.98
N GLU A 365 -13.85 -16.44 8.93
CA GLU A 365 -14.35 -17.41 7.96
C GLU A 365 -14.39 -16.84 6.53
N ASP A 366 -14.49 -15.53 6.36
CA ASP A 366 -14.44 -14.88 5.05
C ASP A 366 -13.02 -14.86 4.45
N VAL A 367 -11.98 -14.92 5.28
CA VAL A 367 -10.59 -14.76 4.85
C VAL A 367 -10.18 -15.74 3.75
N PRO A 368 -10.38 -17.07 3.88
CA PRO A 368 -10.01 -18.00 2.82
C PRO A 368 -10.79 -17.74 1.52
N ILE A 369 -12.07 -17.39 1.60
CA ILE A 369 -12.90 -17.08 0.43
C ILE A 369 -12.35 -15.86 -0.30
N ILE A 370 -12.06 -14.79 0.43
CA ILE A 370 -11.52 -13.55 -0.14
C ILE A 370 -10.11 -13.77 -0.71
N CYS A 371 -9.28 -14.63 -0.08
CA CYS A 371 -7.97 -14.99 -0.62
C CYS A 371 -8.09 -15.70 -1.98
N GLU A 372 -9.04 -16.62 -2.14
CA GLU A 372 -9.35 -17.25 -3.43
C GLU A 372 -9.82 -16.24 -4.47
N GLU A 373 -10.62 -15.24 -4.06
CA GLU A 373 -11.07 -14.18 -4.96
C GLU A 373 -9.91 -13.29 -5.45
N TYR A 374 -8.88 -13.04 -4.63
CA TYR A 374 -7.67 -12.38 -5.09
C TYR A 374 -6.92 -13.21 -6.14
N ASP A 375 -6.84 -14.54 -5.99
CA ASP A 375 -6.25 -15.43 -7.00
C ASP A 375 -7.05 -15.42 -8.31
N LYS A 376 -8.39 -15.47 -8.23
CA LYS A 376 -9.28 -15.37 -9.40
C LYS A 376 -9.10 -14.04 -10.12
N LEU A 377 -9.04 -12.94 -9.36
CA LEU A 377 -8.84 -11.61 -9.94
C LEU A 377 -7.48 -11.48 -10.63
N ALA A 378 -6.42 -12.01 -10.04
CA ALA A 378 -5.10 -11.99 -10.64
C ALA A 378 -5.06 -12.78 -11.98
N LYS A 379 -5.69 -13.95 -12.02
CA LYS A 379 -5.85 -14.74 -13.26
C LYS A 379 -6.66 -13.99 -14.33
N GLU A 380 -7.78 -13.39 -13.94
CA GLU A 380 -8.60 -12.57 -14.84
C GLU A 380 -7.79 -11.41 -15.44
N MET A 381 -6.94 -10.75 -14.64
CA MET A 381 -6.07 -9.68 -15.15
C MET A 381 -5.08 -10.18 -16.20
N ILE A 382 -4.48 -11.37 -16.01
CA ILE A 382 -3.59 -12.01 -16.99
C ILE A 382 -4.35 -12.29 -18.29
N GLU A 383 -5.54 -12.92 -18.18
CA GLU A 383 -6.36 -13.25 -19.36
C GLU A 383 -6.83 -12.01 -20.13
N ARG A 384 -7.25 -10.95 -19.42
CA ARG A 384 -7.65 -9.67 -20.03
C ARG A 384 -6.47 -8.99 -20.72
N LYS A 385 -5.29 -9.04 -20.11
CA LYS A 385 -4.06 -8.50 -20.70
C LYS A 385 -3.74 -9.18 -22.03
N ALA A 386 -3.84 -10.51 -22.09
CA ALA A 386 -3.66 -11.27 -23.32
C ALA A 386 -4.67 -10.90 -24.42
N LYS A 387 -5.88 -10.44 -24.04
CA LYS A 387 -6.94 -9.99 -24.95
C LYS A 387 -6.89 -8.48 -25.26
N GLY A 388 -5.88 -7.73 -24.76
CA GLY A 388 -5.77 -6.28 -24.93
C GLY A 388 -6.80 -5.46 -24.15
N LYS A 389 -7.44 -6.03 -23.11
CA LYS A 389 -8.44 -5.41 -22.25
C LYS A 389 -7.90 -5.17 -20.84
N CYS A 390 -6.79 -4.45 -20.75
CA CYS A 390 -6.11 -4.22 -19.47
C CYS A 390 -6.90 -3.27 -18.58
N PHE A 391 -6.83 -3.53 -17.29
CA PHE A 391 -7.15 -2.55 -16.24
C PHE A 391 -6.10 -2.64 -15.13
N ASN A 392 -6.00 -1.59 -14.35
CA ASN A 392 -5.10 -1.50 -13.21
C ASN A 392 -5.88 -1.71 -11.92
N PHE A 393 -5.50 -2.73 -11.14
CA PHE A 393 -6.01 -2.93 -9.80
C PHE A 393 -5.02 -2.39 -8.79
N PHE A 394 -5.36 -1.28 -8.13
CA PHE A 394 -4.46 -0.51 -7.27
C PHE A 394 -3.71 -1.37 -6.24
N HIS A 395 -4.37 -2.39 -5.67
CA HIS A 395 -3.79 -3.23 -4.62
C HIS A 395 -2.79 -4.27 -5.13
N PHE A 396 -2.71 -4.47 -6.44
CA PHE A 396 -1.69 -5.31 -7.08
C PHE A 396 -0.55 -4.49 -7.70
N MET A 397 -0.58 -3.16 -7.54
CA MET A 397 0.54 -2.33 -7.95
C MET A 397 1.71 -2.48 -6.98
N ILE A 398 2.75 -3.15 -7.43
CA ILE A 398 3.99 -3.35 -6.69
C ILE A 398 5.17 -2.91 -7.55
N ASP A 399 6.13 -2.21 -6.94
CA ASP A 399 7.40 -1.87 -7.57
C ASP A 399 8.50 -2.73 -6.95
N LEU A 400 8.95 -3.73 -7.70
CA LEU A 400 10.04 -4.61 -7.31
C LEU A 400 11.42 -4.02 -7.66
N THR A 401 11.46 -2.88 -8.39
CA THR A 401 12.72 -2.31 -8.91
C THR A 401 13.35 -1.27 -8.00
N GLY A 402 12.58 -0.58 -7.21
CA GLY A 402 13.07 0.48 -6.34
C GLY A 402 12.19 0.73 -5.12
N GLY A 403 10.90 0.64 -5.32
CA GLY A 403 9.89 0.86 -4.27
C GLY A 403 9.99 2.24 -3.58
N PRO A 404 9.21 2.46 -2.53
CA PRO A 404 9.27 3.69 -1.75
C PRO A 404 10.57 3.78 -0.92
N CYS A 405 10.92 4.99 -0.47
CA CYS A 405 12.07 5.17 0.41
C CYS A 405 11.93 4.38 1.72
N VAL A 406 13.07 4.04 2.35
CA VAL A 406 13.13 3.23 3.60
C VAL A 406 12.16 3.71 4.66
N ALA A 407 12.10 5.02 4.91
CA ALA A 407 11.18 5.58 5.92
C ALA A 407 9.71 5.22 5.64
N LYS A 408 9.28 5.25 4.37
CA LYS A 408 7.91 4.88 3.98
C LYS A 408 7.67 3.37 4.11
N ARG A 409 8.65 2.55 3.78
CA ARG A 409 8.57 1.09 3.98
C ARG A 409 8.42 0.72 5.45
N LEU A 410 9.03 1.49 6.35
CA LEU A 410 9.01 1.22 7.78
C LEU A 410 7.78 1.80 8.49
N SER A 411 7.31 3.01 8.10
CA SER A 411 6.29 3.76 8.83
C SER A 411 4.99 4.01 8.06
N GLY A 412 4.85 3.51 6.84
CA GLY A 412 3.62 3.58 6.04
C GLY A 412 3.25 4.98 5.56
N CYS A 413 1.97 5.35 5.71
CA CYS A 413 1.39 6.58 5.15
C CYS A 413 1.89 7.87 5.81
N GLY A 414 2.47 7.80 7.00
CA GLY A 414 2.94 8.95 7.77
C GLY A 414 1.82 9.69 8.52
N SER A 415 0.71 9.00 8.83
CA SER A 415 -0.36 9.57 9.66
C SER A 415 0.18 10.14 10.97
N GLY A 416 -0.38 11.29 11.39
CA GLY A 416 0.05 12.02 12.59
C GLY A 416 1.38 12.75 12.49
N THR A 417 2.14 12.54 11.40
CA THR A 417 3.47 13.13 11.23
C THR A 417 3.63 13.86 9.90
N GLU A 418 3.61 13.12 8.79
CA GLU A 418 3.76 13.66 7.43
C GLU A 418 2.41 13.92 6.74
N TYR A 419 1.34 13.29 7.23
CA TYR A 419 -0.03 13.40 6.77
C TYR A 419 -0.95 13.72 7.96
N LEU A 420 -1.83 14.70 7.80
CA LEU A 420 -2.78 15.16 8.83
C LEU A 420 -4.16 15.35 8.20
N ALA A 421 -5.22 15.13 8.98
CA ALA A 421 -6.58 15.55 8.64
C ALA A 421 -6.89 16.89 9.31
N VAL A 422 -7.67 17.73 8.63
CA VAL A 422 -8.12 19.05 9.10
C VAL A 422 -9.63 19.11 9.07
N THR A 423 -10.25 19.36 10.24
CA THR A 423 -11.70 19.49 10.36
C THR A 423 -12.23 20.84 9.82
N PRO A 424 -13.55 21.03 9.62
CA PRO A 424 -14.12 22.33 9.26
C PRO A 424 -13.84 23.44 10.27
N TRP A 425 -13.47 23.10 11.50
CA TRP A 425 -13.10 24.05 12.58
C TRP A 425 -11.60 24.31 12.66
N GLY A 426 -10.81 23.62 11.83
CA GLY A 426 -9.37 23.77 11.78
C GLY A 426 -8.59 22.83 12.70
N ASP A 427 -9.24 21.88 13.36
CA ASP A 427 -8.56 20.94 14.25
C ASP A 427 -7.75 19.92 13.46
N PHE A 428 -6.53 19.62 13.92
CA PHE A 428 -5.65 18.61 13.36
C PHE A 428 -5.83 17.25 14.02
N TYR A 429 -5.96 16.20 13.20
CA TYR A 429 -5.95 14.81 13.62
C TYR A 429 -4.91 14.00 12.81
N PRO A 430 -4.45 12.84 13.33
CA PRO A 430 -3.47 12.01 12.62
C PRO A 430 -3.91 11.57 11.21
N CYS A 431 -5.19 11.26 11.03
CA CYS A 431 -5.82 11.04 9.72
C CYS A 431 -7.35 11.17 9.85
N HIS A 432 -8.06 11.08 8.73
CA HIS A 432 -9.52 11.18 8.66
C HIS A 432 -10.26 10.17 9.57
N GLN A 433 -9.69 8.98 9.83
CA GLN A 433 -10.32 7.96 10.68
C GLN A 433 -10.23 8.28 12.19
N PHE A 434 -9.33 9.15 12.61
CA PHE A 434 -9.23 9.58 14.01
C PHE A 434 -10.04 10.84 14.31
N VAL A 435 -10.61 11.50 13.30
CA VAL A 435 -11.40 12.72 13.48
C VAL A 435 -12.59 12.45 14.42
N GLY A 436 -12.76 13.35 15.38
CA GLY A 436 -13.78 13.25 16.42
C GLY A 436 -13.39 12.40 17.64
N ASN A 437 -12.20 11.78 17.65
CA ASN A 437 -11.64 11.17 18.86
C ASN A 437 -10.69 12.15 19.53
N GLU A 438 -11.15 12.80 20.61
CA GLU A 438 -10.41 13.85 21.33
C GLU A 438 -9.04 13.40 21.84
N ALA A 439 -8.86 12.10 22.13
CA ALA A 439 -7.58 11.56 22.55
C ALA A 439 -6.48 11.70 21.48
N PHE A 440 -6.88 11.86 20.21
CA PHE A 440 -5.97 12.03 19.07
C PHE A 440 -5.95 13.46 18.52
N LEU A 441 -6.55 14.42 19.19
CA LEU A 441 -6.46 15.82 18.79
C LEU A 441 -5.01 16.30 18.88
N LEU A 442 -4.45 16.76 17.76
CA LEU A 442 -3.06 17.19 17.64
C LEU A 442 -2.85 18.69 17.85
N GLY A 443 -3.88 19.49 17.62
CA GLY A 443 -3.84 20.95 17.66
C GLY A 443 -4.84 21.56 16.69
N ASN A 444 -4.60 22.82 16.28
CA ASN A 444 -5.51 23.56 15.40
C ASN A 444 -4.72 24.45 14.42
N VAL A 445 -5.33 24.86 13.31
CA VAL A 445 -4.70 25.74 12.31
C VAL A 445 -4.20 27.06 12.87
N ASP A 446 -4.78 27.55 13.97
CA ASP A 446 -4.37 28.79 14.64
C ASP A 446 -3.20 28.61 15.60
N THR A 447 -3.05 27.44 16.19
CA THR A 447 -2.04 27.17 17.24
C THR A 447 -0.92 26.24 16.75
N GLY A 448 -1.10 25.61 15.59
CA GLY A 448 -0.23 24.54 15.09
C GLY A 448 -0.42 23.24 15.87
N ILE A 449 0.58 22.36 15.79
CA ILE A 449 0.60 21.08 16.54
C ILE A 449 1.03 21.38 17.98
N THR A 450 0.12 21.17 18.92
CA THR A 450 0.34 21.38 20.37
C THR A 450 0.51 20.07 21.14
N ASN A 451 -0.16 18.99 20.69
CA ASN A 451 -0.07 17.67 21.30
C ASN A 451 1.08 16.86 20.68
N THR A 452 2.30 17.20 21.09
CA THR A 452 3.51 16.53 20.61
C THR A 452 3.66 15.11 21.16
N GLU A 453 2.99 14.76 22.24
CA GLU A 453 3.00 13.41 22.80
C GLU A 453 2.32 12.42 21.85
N VAL A 454 1.10 12.70 21.42
CA VAL A 454 0.38 11.89 20.43
C VAL A 454 1.14 11.88 19.11
N GLN A 455 1.66 13.02 18.64
CA GLN A 455 2.48 13.05 17.42
C GLN A 455 3.69 12.11 17.52
N ASN A 456 4.37 12.07 18.67
CA ASN A 456 5.51 11.19 18.89
C ASN A 456 5.13 9.71 18.92
N GLN A 457 3.94 9.34 19.41
CA GLN A 457 3.44 7.97 19.33
C GLN A 457 3.35 7.52 17.85
N PHE A 458 2.75 8.34 16.98
CA PHE A 458 2.70 8.05 15.54
C PHE A 458 4.08 8.06 14.87
N LYS A 459 4.97 8.93 15.30
CA LYS A 459 6.35 8.98 14.79
C LYS A 459 7.13 7.70 15.07
N LEU A 460 6.91 7.08 16.23
CA LEU A 460 7.56 5.84 16.65
C LEU A 460 6.85 4.60 16.14
N CYS A 461 5.60 4.72 15.63
CA CYS A 461 4.86 3.60 15.05
C CYS A 461 5.51 3.14 13.74
N ASN A 462 6.09 1.95 13.72
CA ASN A 462 6.79 1.38 12.57
C ASN A 462 6.74 -0.16 12.63
N VAL A 463 7.20 -0.83 11.57
CA VAL A 463 7.14 -2.30 11.45
C VAL A 463 7.86 -3.05 12.57
N TYR A 464 8.90 -2.49 13.16
CA TYR A 464 9.64 -3.14 14.25
C TYR A 464 9.06 -2.84 15.64
N ALA A 465 8.28 -1.77 15.77
CA ALA A 465 7.53 -1.48 17.00
C ALA A 465 6.29 -2.39 17.16
N LYS A 466 5.85 -3.01 16.05
CA LYS A 466 4.68 -3.89 16.02
C LYS A 466 5.10 -5.35 16.11
N GLU A 467 4.71 -6.02 17.20
CA GLU A 467 5.12 -7.42 17.49
C GLU A 467 4.83 -8.37 16.32
N LYS A 468 3.64 -8.28 15.70
CA LYS A 468 3.26 -9.14 14.57
C LYS A 468 3.95 -8.79 13.26
N CYS A 469 4.55 -7.59 13.14
CA CYS A 469 5.14 -7.14 11.88
C CYS A 469 6.64 -7.42 11.78
N LYS A 470 7.36 -7.47 12.90
CA LYS A 470 8.83 -7.64 12.91
C LYS A 470 9.31 -8.91 12.20
N ASP A 471 8.50 -9.98 12.23
CA ASP A 471 8.79 -11.28 11.60
C ASP A 471 7.82 -11.61 10.44
N CYS A 472 7.12 -10.61 9.90
CA CYS A 472 6.19 -10.77 8.78
C CYS A 472 6.91 -10.60 7.45
N PHE A 473 6.71 -11.53 6.50
CA PHE A 473 7.30 -11.42 5.16
C PHE A 473 6.81 -10.17 4.39
N ALA A 474 5.58 -9.76 4.66
CA ALA A 474 4.95 -8.63 3.99
C ALA A 474 5.39 -7.25 4.52
N ARG A 475 6.21 -7.18 5.58
CA ARG A 475 6.48 -5.96 6.36
C ARG A 475 6.91 -4.75 5.56
N PHE A 476 7.78 -4.93 4.56
CA PHE A 476 8.31 -3.82 3.76
C PHE A 476 7.42 -3.41 2.59
N TYR A 477 6.40 -4.20 2.27
CA TYR A 477 5.35 -3.87 1.30
C TYR A 477 4.11 -3.33 1.98
N CYS A 478 3.71 -3.91 3.12
CA CYS A 478 2.58 -3.49 3.95
C CYS A 478 2.89 -2.25 4.79
N SER A 479 4.17 -2.06 5.19
CA SER A 479 4.63 -0.95 6.03
C SER A 479 3.96 -0.90 7.42
N GLY A 480 3.55 -2.05 7.97
CA GLY A 480 2.92 -2.16 9.29
C GLY A 480 1.42 -1.94 9.32
N GLY A 481 0.76 -1.85 8.16
CA GLY A 481 -0.68 -1.68 8.05
C GLY A 481 -1.20 -0.29 8.47
N CYS A 482 -2.50 -0.19 8.67
CA CYS A 482 -3.17 1.06 9.08
C CYS A 482 -3.18 1.21 10.60
N ALA A 483 -2.65 2.33 11.11
CA ALA A 483 -2.64 2.62 12.54
C ALA A 483 -4.06 2.80 13.12
N ALA A 484 -5.00 3.35 12.32
CA ALA A 484 -6.39 3.49 12.75
C ALA A 484 -7.09 2.13 12.86
N ASN A 485 -6.90 1.24 11.88
CA ASN A 485 -7.44 -0.10 11.95
C ASN A 485 -6.86 -0.87 13.14
N ALA A 486 -5.54 -0.78 13.37
CA ALA A 486 -4.89 -1.36 14.54
C ALA A 486 -5.55 -0.86 15.83
N PHE A 487 -5.69 0.45 15.99
CA PHE A 487 -6.31 1.06 17.17
C PHE A 487 -7.76 0.62 17.36
N ASN A 488 -8.56 0.61 16.31
CA ASN A 488 -9.99 0.26 16.38
C ASN A 488 -10.23 -1.19 16.84
N PHE A 489 -9.27 -2.10 16.55
CA PHE A 489 -9.41 -3.52 16.91
C PHE A 489 -8.64 -3.93 18.17
N THR A 490 -7.58 -3.19 18.55
CA THR A 490 -6.70 -3.59 19.64
C THR A 490 -6.58 -2.54 20.75
N GLY A 491 -7.08 -1.32 20.52
CA GLY A 491 -6.87 -0.18 21.42
C GLY A 491 -5.46 0.43 21.33
N ASP A 492 -4.60 -0.08 20.45
CA ASP A 492 -3.21 0.37 20.29
C ASP A 492 -2.88 0.59 18.81
N ILE A 493 -2.28 1.73 18.47
CA ILE A 493 -1.80 2.03 17.10
C ILE A 493 -0.66 1.07 16.65
N ASN A 494 0.05 0.46 17.61
CA ASN A 494 1.07 -0.56 17.37
C ASN A 494 0.50 -1.97 17.30
N GLY A 495 -0.80 -2.16 17.50
CA GLY A 495 -1.48 -3.43 17.28
C GLY A 495 -1.54 -3.83 15.80
N ALA A 496 -2.30 -4.88 15.53
CA ALA A 496 -2.56 -5.35 14.17
C ALA A 496 -4.02 -5.80 14.01
N TYR A 497 -4.61 -5.49 12.87
CA TYR A 497 -5.92 -6.01 12.47
C TYR A 497 -5.71 -7.32 11.69
N ASP A 498 -5.98 -8.46 12.31
CA ASP A 498 -5.58 -9.79 11.82
C ASP A 498 -6.17 -10.13 10.44
N ILE A 499 -7.47 -9.94 10.25
CA ILE A 499 -8.11 -10.14 8.94
C ILE A 499 -7.38 -9.31 7.88
N GLY A 500 -7.17 -8.03 8.14
CA GLY A 500 -6.45 -7.14 7.22
C GLY A 500 -5.00 -7.59 6.96
N CYS A 501 -4.33 -8.22 7.93
CA CYS A 501 -2.99 -8.77 7.76
C CYS A 501 -2.98 -9.94 6.76
N GLU A 502 -3.91 -10.89 6.90
CA GLU A 502 -3.99 -12.05 6.00
C GLU A 502 -4.35 -11.63 4.56
N LEU A 503 -5.33 -10.75 4.41
CA LEU A 503 -5.70 -10.22 3.09
C LEU A 503 -4.54 -9.45 2.43
N GLN A 504 -3.78 -8.69 3.22
CA GLN A 504 -2.62 -7.94 2.69
C GLN A 504 -1.48 -8.86 2.27
N LYS A 505 -1.22 -9.94 3.00
CA LYS A 505 -0.25 -10.97 2.61
C LYS A 505 -0.63 -11.56 1.25
N LYS A 506 -1.89 -11.96 1.08
CA LYS A 506 -2.40 -12.52 -0.16
C LYS A 506 -2.30 -11.54 -1.34
N ARG A 507 -2.65 -10.27 -1.13
CA ARG A 507 -2.47 -9.21 -2.13
C ARG A 507 -1.03 -9.10 -2.63
N ILE A 508 -0.06 -9.18 -1.72
CA ILE A 508 1.37 -9.09 -2.06
C ILE A 508 1.80 -10.33 -2.86
N GLU A 509 1.36 -11.53 -2.48
CA GLU A 509 1.63 -12.75 -3.25
C GLU A 509 1.09 -12.65 -4.67
N CYS A 510 -0.17 -12.22 -4.85
CA CYS A 510 -0.77 -12.01 -6.17
C CYS A 510 -0.04 -10.92 -6.97
N ALA A 511 0.35 -9.82 -6.32
CA ALA A 511 1.07 -8.73 -6.98
C ALA A 511 2.45 -9.18 -7.50
N ILE A 512 3.18 -9.95 -6.70
CA ILE A 512 4.47 -10.54 -7.09
C ILE A 512 4.26 -11.55 -8.23
N MET A 513 3.27 -12.43 -8.13
CA MET A 513 2.94 -13.41 -9.17
C MET A 513 2.66 -12.72 -10.52
N LEU A 514 1.90 -11.62 -10.53
CA LEU A 514 1.66 -10.85 -11.76
C LEU A 514 2.96 -10.29 -12.36
N LYS A 515 3.93 -9.90 -11.53
CA LYS A 515 5.26 -9.46 -12.00
C LYS A 515 6.10 -10.60 -12.54
N VAL A 516 5.97 -11.79 -11.96
CA VAL A 516 6.58 -13.02 -12.46
C VAL A 516 6.05 -13.33 -13.87
N GLU A 517 4.74 -13.31 -14.06
CA GLU A 517 4.10 -13.53 -15.36
C GLU A 517 4.55 -12.50 -16.42
N GLU A 518 4.65 -11.22 -16.04
CA GLU A 518 5.17 -10.16 -16.92
C GLU A 518 6.60 -10.44 -17.37
N ALA A 519 7.45 -10.92 -16.47
CA ALA A 519 8.84 -11.20 -16.76
C ALA A 519 9.01 -12.46 -17.62
N VAL A 520 8.30 -13.55 -17.28
CA VAL A 520 8.30 -14.80 -18.07
C VAL A 520 7.81 -14.55 -19.49
N ALA A 521 6.74 -13.75 -19.65
CA ALA A 521 6.23 -13.40 -20.97
C ALA A 521 7.17 -12.49 -21.80
N ALA A 522 8.05 -11.74 -21.14
CA ALA A 522 9.03 -10.88 -21.82
C ALA A 522 10.27 -11.66 -22.31
N ASP A 523 10.54 -12.83 -21.73
CA ASP A 523 11.67 -13.69 -22.09
C ASP A 523 11.29 -14.78 -23.09
N ALA A 524 9.98 -15.06 -23.28
CA ALA A 524 9.44 -16.00 -24.28
C ALA A 524 9.32 -15.31 -25.66
#